data_73044787ae94457794bdf2c1ffc3bc08
#
_entry.id   73044787ae94457794bdf2c1ffc3bc08
#
_cell.length_a   1.000
_cell.length_b   1.000
_cell.length_c   1.000
_cell.angle_alpha   90.00
_cell.angle_beta   90.00
_cell.angle_gamma   90.00
#
_symmetry.space_group_name_H-M   'P 1'
#
loop_
_entity.id
_entity.type
_entity.pdbx_description
1 polymer ?
#
loop_
_entity_poly.entity_id
_entity_poly.type
_entity_poly.pdbx_seq_one_letter_code
_entity_poly.pdbx_strand_id
1 'polypeptide(L)'
;MKAGAGNLKGLLYLQIYGFTSANLLGLMRPMMKNIPLYIGLRYTRAKRRNQFISFISAFSLIGMALGVMALIVVLSVMNGLDREMKQRLLSVIPHGYIDREPALTNWQEIAQQVLQHPRVVGTAPYISREALVGYGNDIQGIQIEGVLPEEEMKISVIDKHMLVGSLADLKAGEFGVIMGSMIARQLGLAPGDKVMITSSDINITPAGIFPRNKNFTLVGVFEVGGQVDFNLALIHLNDAQKFFRVPGAQGLHVKTTDLYNAAAVMKELGTQFGNDYKVKDWSQTQGSLFQSVKMEKIVTGTLLNILIFIAVFNIVSSLVLMVADKRSDIAVLRTLGLTAKQVMGIFIVQGSAVGFVGTFIGVIAGCILTWLLNPIMNLLERLFGFHFFDPETFYITGLPSYLMWQDLVTITLTALILSFLATLYPAYRASKIEPAEALRYE
;
A
#
# COMPACT_ATOMS: atom_id res chain seq x y z
N MET A 1 16.42 78.09 31.41
CA MET A 1 14.97 78.17 31.24
C MET A 1 14.60 78.05 29.75
N LYS A 2 14.59 76.85 29.17
CA LYS A 2 13.99 76.51 27.87
C LYS A 2 13.91 75.01 27.70
N ALA A 3 13.12 74.32 28.53
CA ALA A 3 12.88 72.87 28.41
C ALA A 3 11.46 72.48 28.83
N GLY A 4 10.47 73.35 28.75
CA GLY A 4 9.12 73.10 29.21
C GLY A 4 7.99 73.21 28.17
N ALA A 5 8.29 73.71 26.95
CA ALA A 5 7.23 74.10 26.00
C ALA A 5 6.91 73.04 24.94
N GLY A 6 7.72 71.96 24.79
CA GLY A 6 7.52 70.91 23.81
C GLY A 6 6.49 69.83 24.17
N ASN A 7 6.32 69.59 25.48
CA ASN A 7 5.47 68.48 25.96
C ASN A 7 4.00 68.88 26.14
N LEU A 8 3.67 70.15 26.23
CA LEU A 8 2.30 70.64 26.38
C LEU A 8 1.53 70.69 25.04
N LYS A 9 2.23 70.90 23.94
CA LYS A 9 1.57 70.85 22.59
C LYS A 9 1.20 69.45 22.16
N GLY A 10 1.95 68.38 22.58
CA GLY A 10 1.63 67.00 22.30
C GLY A 10 0.43 66.49 23.09
N LEU A 11 0.28 66.96 24.33
CA LEU A 11 -0.86 66.60 25.20
C LEU A 11 -2.15 67.33 24.79
N LEU A 12 -2.07 68.57 24.26
CA LEU A 12 -3.22 69.32 23.74
C LEU A 12 -3.71 68.77 22.40
N TYR A 13 -2.85 68.22 21.56
CA TYR A 13 -3.26 67.55 20.30
C TYR A 13 -3.99 66.24 20.55
N LEU A 14 -3.67 65.50 21.61
CA LEU A 14 -4.37 64.27 22.00
C LEU A 14 -5.73 64.53 22.64
N GLN A 15 -5.97 65.68 23.24
CA GLN A 15 -7.27 66.05 23.81
C GLN A 15 -8.26 66.60 22.77
N ILE A 16 -7.81 67.19 21.65
CA ILE A 16 -8.67 67.77 20.58
C ILE A 16 -9.33 66.69 19.72
N TYR A 17 -8.77 65.46 19.70
CA TYR A 17 -9.34 64.38 18.89
C TYR A 17 -10.22 63.36 19.70
N GLY A 18 -10.60 63.66 20.95
CA GLY A 18 -11.53 62.86 21.71
C GLY A 18 -11.09 61.41 22.01
N PHE A 19 -9.79 61.13 21.87
CA PHE A 19 -9.24 59.82 22.23
C PHE A 19 -8.88 59.79 23.70
N THR A 20 -9.85 59.42 24.54
CA THR A 20 -9.57 59.07 25.94
C THR A 20 -8.73 57.82 25.99
N SER A 21 -7.81 57.74 26.99
CA SER A 21 -6.95 56.57 27.26
C SER A 21 -7.73 55.27 27.39
N ALA A 22 -9.01 55.35 27.75
CA ALA A 22 -9.94 54.23 27.77
C ALA A 22 -10.29 53.68 26.36
N ASN A 23 -10.42 54.53 25.36
CA ASN A 23 -10.67 54.15 23.97
C ASN A 23 -9.44 53.49 23.31
N LEU A 24 -8.24 53.97 23.61
CA LEU A 24 -6.98 53.35 23.16
C LEU A 24 -6.79 51.97 23.80
N LEU A 25 -7.09 51.78 25.09
CA LEU A 25 -7.08 50.48 25.75
C LEU A 25 -8.18 49.54 25.22
N GLY A 26 -9.35 50.08 24.84
CA GLY A 26 -10.44 49.30 24.21
C GLY A 26 -10.11 48.83 22.81
N LEU A 27 -9.43 49.62 22.00
CA LEU A 27 -8.94 49.24 20.65
C LEU A 27 -7.72 48.31 20.71
N MET A 28 -6.88 48.43 21.74
CA MET A 28 -5.73 47.54 21.97
C MET A 28 -6.12 46.14 22.50
N ARG A 29 -7.24 46.00 23.23
CA ARG A 29 -7.68 44.72 23.78
C ARG A 29 -7.91 43.63 22.74
N PRO A 30 -8.60 43.85 21.58
CA PRO A 30 -8.70 42.82 20.55
C PRO A 30 -7.37 42.56 19.82
N MET A 31 -6.50 43.58 19.66
CA MET A 31 -5.14 43.43 19.15
C MET A 31 -4.25 42.61 20.10
N MET A 32 -4.37 42.78 21.40
CA MET A 32 -3.62 42.01 22.40
C MET A 32 -3.99 40.51 22.43
N LYS A 33 -5.22 40.15 22.09
CA LYS A 33 -5.61 38.73 21.95
C LYS A 33 -4.92 38.02 20.79
N ASN A 34 -4.53 38.74 19.73
CA ASN A 34 -3.94 38.19 18.51
C ASN A 34 -2.42 38.39 18.41
N ILE A 35 -1.76 38.96 19.46
CA ILE A 35 -0.30 39.16 19.50
C ILE A 35 0.48 37.87 19.21
N PRO A 36 0.17 36.71 19.82
CA PRO A 36 0.86 35.47 19.52
C PRO A 36 0.80 35.09 18.03
N LEU A 37 -0.36 35.24 17.39
CA LEU A 37 -0.55 34.97 15.98
C LEU A 37 0.29 35.89 15.10
N TYR A 38 0.25 37.19 15.37
CA TYR A 38 0.97 38.19 14.60
C TYR A 38 2.50 38.02 14.71
N ILE A 39 3.02 37.87 15.93
CA ILE A 39 4.45 37.68 16.15
C ILE A 39 4.90 36.31 15.62
N GLY A 40 4.13 35.24 15.84
CA GLY A 40 4.44 33.90 15.35
C GLY A 40 4.56 33.87 13.81
N LEU A 41 3.59 34.44 13.09
CA LEU A 41 3.65 34.55 11.62
C LEU A 41 4.77 35.48 11.14
N ARG A 42 5.05 36.56 11.86
CA ARG A 42 6.17 37.44 11.54
C ARG A 42 7.51 36.75 11.71
N TYR A 43 7.66 35.88 12.71
CA TYR A 43 8.88 35.10 12.91
C TYR A 43 9.11 34.07 11.80
N THR A 44 8.08 33.54 11.18
CA THR A 44 8.23 32.68 9.99
C THR A 44 8.64 33.46 8.73
N ARG A 45 8.25 34.74 8.62
CA ARG A 45 8.39 35.55 7.38
C ARG A 45 9.55 36.53 7.41
N ALA A 46 10.13 36.83 8.59
CA ALA A 46 11.16 37.83 8.74
C ALA A 46 12.47 37.44 8.02
N LYS A 47 12.91 38.29 7.08
CA LYS A 47 14.24 38.24 6.47
C LYS A 47 15.29 38.42 7.58
N ARG A 48 15.93 37.34 8.00
CA ARG A 48 16.79 37.31 9.19
C ARG A 48 18.20 37.75 8.82
N ARG A 49 18.75 38.62 9.65
CA ARG A 49 20.12 39.11 9.54
C ARG A 49 21.16 38.02 9.92
N ASN A 50 20.72 36.91 10.56
CA ASN A 50 21.55 35.79 10.95
C ASN A 50 21.33 34.59 10.01
N GLN A 51 22.33 34.27 9.21
CA GLN A 51 22.29 33.19 8.19
C GLN A 51 22.03 31.81 8.84
N PHE A 52 22.54 31.58 10.05
CA PHE A 52 22.40 30.31 10.75
C PHE A 52 20.96 29.99 11.12
N ILE A 53 20.17 30.95 11.59
CA ILE A 53 18.75 30.76 11.95
C ILE A 53 17.88 30.52 10.72
N SER A 54 18.20 31.22 9.64
CA SER A 54 17.54 30.99 8.34
C SER A 54 17.78 29.58 7.84
N PHE A 55 19.01 29.07 8.01
CA PHE A 55 19.40 27.71 7.68
C PHE A 55 18.62 26.66 8.49
N ILE A 56 18.54 26.81 9.82
CA ILE A 56 17.79 25.86 10.69
C ILE A 56 16.30 25.82 10.30
N SER A 57 15.70 26.98 10.05
CA SER A 57 14.29 27.05 9.67
C SER A 57 14.03 26.44 8.28
N ALA A 58 14.93 26.65 7.31
CA ALA A 58 14.89 26.02 6.00
C ALA A 58 15.10 24.51 6.09
N PHE A 59 16.05 24.07 6.92
CA PHE A 59 16.31 22.64 7.13
C PHE A 59 15.12 21.91 7.75
N SER A 60 14.44 22.55 8.73
CA SER A 60 13.20 22.02 9.31
C SER A 60 12.09 21.89 8.27
N LEU A 61 11.90 22.91 7.44
CA LEU A 61 10.88 22.93 6.40
C LEU A 61 11.15 21.86 5.33
N ILE A 62 12.41 21.77 4.88
CA ILE A 62 12.85 20.76 3.90
C ILE A 62 12.70 19.36 4.50
N GLY A 63 13.13 19.15 5.76
CA GLY A 63 13.00 17.86 6.43
C GLY A 63 11.55 17.39 6.53
N MET A 64 10.62 18.30 6.87
CA MET A 64 9.19 18.02 6.90
C MET A 64 8.65 17.72 5.51
N ALA A 65 9.01 18.51 4.51
CA ALA A 65 8.58 18.30 3.13
C ALA A 65 9.09 16.97 2.57
N LEU A 66 10.37 16.64 2.81
CA LEU A 66 10.95 15.36 2.40
C LEU A 66 10.30 14.17 3.10
N GLY A 67 10.01 14.28 4.41
CA GLY A 67 9.32 13.24 5.16
C GLY A 67 7.93 12.94 4.59
N VAL A 68 7.12 13.97 4.34
CA VAL A 68 5.78 13.84 3.76
C VAL A 68 5.85 13.31 2.32
N MET A 69 6.78 13.84 1.52
CA MET A 69 7.03 13.38 0.15
C MET A 69 7.39 11.89 0.14
N ALA A 70 8.31 11.45 0.98
CA ALA A 70 8.73 10.05 1.07
C ALA A 70 7.57 9.13 1.47
N LEU A 71 6.73 9.54 2.44
CA LEU A 71 5.53 8.79 2.84
C LEU A 71 4.56 8.59 1.67
N ILE A 72 4.29 9.65 0.90
CA ILE A 72 3.39 9.59 -0.25
C ILE A 72 3.94 8.65 -1.33
N VAL A 73 5.22 8.78 -1.67
CA VAL A 73 5.86 7.96 -2.70
C VAL A 73 5.88 6.49 -2.29
N VAL A 74 6.32 6.17 -1.06
CA VAL A 74 6.36 4.79 -0.56
C VAL A 74 4.98 4.16 -0.57
N LEU A 75 3.95 4.84 -0.01
CA LEU A 75 2.58 4.31 -0.03
C LEU A 75 2.04 4.15 -1.44
N SER A 76 2.32 5.09 -2.36
CA SER A 76 1.87 4.98 -3.75
C SER A 76 2.49 3.79 -4.48
N VAL A 77 3.77 3.49 -4.24
CA VAL A 77 4.46 2.31 -4.78
C VAL A 77 3.88 1.03 -4.18
N MET A 78 3.68 0.99 -2.86
CA MET A 78 3.08 -0.17 -2.19
C MET A 78 1.65 -0.45 -2.68
N ASN A 79 0.82 0.59 -2.84
CA ASN A 79 -0.50 0.45 -3.43
C ASN A 79 -0.46 -0.06 -4.88
N GLY A 80 0.54 0.40 -5.64
CA GLY A 80 0.78 -0.07 -7.00
C GLY A 80 1.14 -1.55 -7.03
N LEU A 81 2.07 -1.99 -6.20
CA LEU A 81 2.46 -3.40 -6.06
C LEU A 81 1.29 -4.28 -5.59
N ASP A 82 0.56 -3.85 -4.55
CA ASP A 82 -0.62 -4.57 -4.04
C ASP A 82 -1.70 -4.72 -5.15
N ARG A 83 -1.89 -3.69 -5.96
CA ARG A 83 -2.82 -3.73 -7.10
C ARG A 83 -2.37 -4.69 -8.19
N GLU A 84 -1.09 -4.67 -8.56
CA GLU A 84 -0.52 -5.60 -9.56
C GLU A 84 -0.59 -7.05 -9.06
N MET A 85 -0.24 -7.29 -7.81
CA MET A 85 -0.37 -8.62 -7.20
C MET A 85 -1.82 -9.10 -7.23
N LYS A 86 -2.78 -8.23 -6.90
CA LYS A 86 -4.22 -8.57 -6.96
C LYS A 86 -4.69 -8.88 -8.38
N GLN A 87 -4.28 -8.08 -9.34
CA GLN A 87 -4.74 -8.20 -10.72
C GLN A 87 -4.12 -9.41 -11.44
N ARG A 88 -2.85 -9.70 -11.19
CA ARG A 88 -2.14 -10.76 -11.90
C ARG A 88 -2.14 -12.09 -11.16
N LEU A 89 -1.71 -12.13 -9.91
CA LEU A 89 -1.55 -13.39 -9.18
C LEU A 89 -2.86 -13.91 -8.57
N LEU A 90 -3.61 -13.00 -7.93
CA LEU A 90 -4.78 -13.40 -7.16
C LEU A 90 -6.07 -13.50 -8.01
N SER A 91 -6.06 -13.02 -9.24
CA SER A 91 -7.22 -13.16 -10.15
C SER A 91 -7.35 -14.56 -10.74
N VAL A 92 -6.26 -15.34 -10.75
CA VAL A 92 -6.22 -16.73 -11.26
C VAL A 92 -6.52 -17.73 -10.14
N ILE A 93 -6.14 -17.39 -8.91
CA ILE A 93 -6.32 -18.28 -7.75
C ILE A 93 -7.78 -18.21 -7.29
N PRO A 94 -8.48 -19.36 -7.12
CA PRO A 94 -9.80 -19.40 -6.52
C PRO A 94 -9.77 -18.79 -5.11
N HIS A 95 -10.82 -18.03 -4.77
CA HIS A 95 -10.91 -17.37 -3.46
C HIS A 95 -11.20 -18.35 -2.31
N GLY A 96 -11.82 -19.49 -2.66
CA GLY A 96 -12.09 -20.57 -1.71
C GLY A 96 -12.30 -21.91 -2.39
N TYR A 97 -12.29 -22.94 -1.58
CA TYR A 97 -12.39 -24.34 -1.99
C TYR A 97 -13.39 -25.06 -1.08
N ILE A 98 -14.30 -25.83 -1.66
CA ILE A 98 -15.25 -26.69 -0.96
C ILE A 98 -15.01 -28.10 -1.45
N ASP A 99 -14.21 -28.86 -0.69
CA ASP A 99 -13.82 -30.23 -1.04
C ASP A 99 -14.68 -31.27 -0.33
N ARG A 100 -14.86 -32.44 -0.93
CA ARG A 100 -15.49 -33.59 -0.33
C ARG A 100 -14.76 -34.88 -0.69
N GLU A 101 -14.51 -35.74 0.30
CA GLU A 101 -13.97 -37.06 0.09
C GLU A 101 -15.10 -38.11 0.13
N PRO A 102 -15.09 -39.12 -0.79
CA PRO A 102 -14.06 -39.37 -1.82
C PRO A 102 -14.22 -38.53 -3.08
N ALA A 103 -15.38 -37.94 -3.36
CA ALA A 103 -15.64 -37.06 -4.49
C ALA A 103 -17.01 -36.37 -4.35
N LEU A 104 -17.19 -35.26 -5.02
CA LEU A 104 -18.44 -34.50 -5.13
C LEU A 104 -19.17 -34.92 -6.42
N THR A 105 -20.09 -35.86 -6.32
CA THR A 105 -20.85 -36.39 -7.48
C THR A 105 -22.00 -35.46 -7.89
N ASN A 106 -22.60 -34.75 -6.93
CA ASN A 106 -23.72 -33.82 -7.12
C ASN A 106 -23.26 -32.35 -6.99
N TRP A 107 -22.14 -32.02 -7.62
CA TRP A 107 -21.53 -30.69 -7.52
C TRP A 107 -22.46 -29.56 -7.95
N GLN A 108 -23.40 -29.80 -8.89
CA GLN A 108 -24.36 -28.80 -9.38
C GLN A 108 -25.31 -28.30 -8.26
N GLU A 109 -25.80 -29.20 -7.43
CA GLU A 109 -26.67 -28.86 -6.29
C GLU A 109 -25.92 -28.01 -5.26
N ILE A 110 -24.69 -28.42 -4.94
CA ILE A 110 -23.84 -27.69 -4.00
C ILE A 110 -23.45 -26.32 -4.58
N ALA A 111 -23.14 -26.24 -5.88
CA ALA A 111 -22.84 -24.99 -6.56
C ALA A 111 -24.03 -24.01 -6.47
N GLN A 112 -25.28 -24.50 -6.69
CA GLN A 112 -26.47 -23.67 -6.54
C GLN A 112 -26.68 -23.16 -5.12
N GLN A 113 -26.40 -23.99 -4.10
CA GLN A 113 -26.49 -23.55 -2.70
C GLN A 113 -25.44 -22.50 -2.37
N VAL A 114 -24.21 -22.67 -2.84
CA VAL A 114 -23.11 -21.71 -2.63
C VAL A 114 -23.40 -20.37 -3.31
N LEU A 115 -24.00 -20.41 -4.53
CA LEU A 115 -24.38 -19.20 -5.28
C LEU A 115 -25.52 -18.40 -4.64
N GLN A 116 -26.29 -18.97 -3.70
CA GLN A 116 -27.26 -18.21 -2.91
C GLN A 116 -26.62 -17.22 -1.95
N HIS A 117 -25.33 -17.39 -1.63
CA HIS A 117 -24.63 -16.46 -0.75
C HIS A 117 -24.34 -15.13 -1.48
N PRO A 118 -24.77 -13.96 -0.93
CA PRO A 118 -24.77 -12.69 -1.66
C PRO A 118 -23.36 -12.17 -2.03
N ARG A 119 -22.31 -12.70 -1.38
CA ARG A 119 -20.92 -12.33 -1.66
C ARG A 119 -20.18 -13.33 -2.55
N VAL A 120 -20.85 -14.36 -3.06
CA VAL A 120 -20.29 -15.30 -4.03
C VAL A 120 -20.68 -14.88 -5.44
N VAL A 121 -19.69 -14.80 -6.33
CA VAL A 121 -19.85 -14.39 -7.73
C VAL A 121 -20.00 -15.58 -8.67
N GLY A 122 -19.32 -16.69 -8.36
CA GLY A 122 -19.33 -17.87 -9.21
C GLY A 122 -18.66 -19.06 -8.53
N THR A 123 -18.93 -20.23 -9.09
CA THR A 123 -18.35 -21.52 -8.67
C THR A 123 -18.04 -22.37 -9.90
N ALA A 124 -16.98 -23.18 -9.84
CA ALA A 124 -16.64 -24.18 -10.86
C ALA A 124 -16.19 -25.50 -10.22
N PRO A 125 -16.59 -26.66 -10.75
CA PRO A 125 -16.10 -27.94 -10.27
C PRO A 125 -14.65 -28.16 -10.72
N TYR A 126 -13.84 -28.79 -9.88
CA TYR A 126 -12.44 -29.08 -10.17
C TYR A 126 -11.97 -30.43 -9.65
N ILE A 127 -10.87 -30.92 -10.24
CA ILE A 127 -10.03 -32.01 -9.74
C ILE A 127 -8.59 -31.48 -9.82
N SER A 128 -7.86 -31.43 -8.73
CA SER A 128 -6.47 -30.98 -8.71
C SER A 128 -5.55 -32.09 -8.20
N ARG A 129 -4.48 -32.37 -8.91
CA ARG A 129 -3.45 -33.38 -8.57
C ARG A 129 -2.07 -32.90 -9.00
N GLU A 130 -1.06 -33.35 -8.30
CA GLU A 130 0.33 -33.23 -8.76
C GLU A 130 0.62 -34.28 -9.82
N ALA A 131 1.37 -33.92 -10.84
CA ALA A 131 1.74 -34.82 -11.94
C ALA A 131 3.13 -34.43 -12.47
N LEU A 132 3.70 -35.33 -13.26
CA LEU A 132 4.91 -35.06 -14.03
C LEU A 132 4.53 -34.95 -15.51
N VAL A 133 4.96 -33.89 -16.17
CA VAL A 133 4.88 -33.76 -17.62
C VAL A 133 6.24 -34.08 -18.22
N GLY A 134 6.24 -34.93 -19.25
CA GLY A 134 7.46 -35.32 -19.96
C GLY A 134 7.33 -35.08 -21.48
N TYR A 135 8.41 -34.53 -22.05
CA TYR A 135 8.56 -34.34 -23.50
C TYR A 135 10.03 -34.58 -23.88
N GLY A 136 10.26 -35.51 -24.80
CA GLY A 136 11.63 -35.96 -25.12
C GLY A 136 12.33 -36.55 -23.88
N ASN A 137 13.43 -35.94 -23.46
CA ASN A 137 14.20 -36.33 -22.27
C ASN A 137 13.90 -35.47 -21.04
N ASP A 138 13.12 -34.40 -21.18
CA ASP A 138 12.85 -33.43 -20.14
C ASP A 138 11.59 -33.79 -19.37
N ILE A 139 11.65 -33.68 -18.04
CA ILE A 139 10.54 -33.98 -17.14
C ILE A 139 10.41 -32.83 -16.15
N GLN A 140 9.18 -32.35 -15.96
CA GLN A 140 8.86 -31.29 -15.04
C GLN A 140 7.66 -31.66 -14.15
N GLY A 141 7.74 -31.27 -12.85
CA GLY A 141 6.61 -31.36 -11.93
C GLY A 141 5.60 -30.25 -12.21
N ILE A 142 4.32 -30.64 -12.31
CA ILE A 142 3.21 -29.71 -12.56
C ILE A 142 2.04 -30.01 -11.62
N GLN A 143 1.22 -29.00 -11.38
CA GLN A 143 -0.12 -29.16 -10.85
C GLN A 143 -1.07 -29.26 -12.06
N ILE A 144 -1.82 -30.33 -12.14
CA ILE A 144 -2.81 -30.51 -13.20
C ILE A 144 -4.20 -30.36 -12.62
N GLU A 145 -5.00 -29.53 -13.27
CA GLU A 145 -6.38 -29.27 -12.87
C GLU A 145 -7.35 -29.66 -13.98
N GLY A 146 -8.30 -30.52 -13.62
CA GLY A 146 -9.44 -30.85 -14.44
C GLY A 146 -10.56 -29.85 -14.20
N VAL A 147 -10.93 -29.06 -15.23
CA VAL A 147 -11.93 -28.00 -15.15
C VAL A 147 -13.03 -28.19 -16.19
N LEU A 148 -14.21 -27.61 -15.92
CA LEU A 148 -15.23 -27.41 -16.95
C LEU A 148 -15.03 -26.03 -17.56
N PRO A 149 -14.66 -25.92 -18.86
CA PRO A 149 -14.37 -24.65 -19.52
C PRO A 149 -15.46 -23.60 -19.34
N GLU A 150 -16.72 -23.98 -19.49
CA GLU A 150 -17.88 -23.08 -19.41
C GLU A 150 -18.05 -22.47 -17.99
N GLU A 151 -17.76 -23.22 -16.95
CA GLU A 151 -17.85 -22.74 -15.57
C GLU A 151 -16.58 -22.02 -15.13
N GLU A 152 -15.42 -22.51 -15.57
CA GLU A 152 -14.12 -21.91 -15.25
C GLU A 152 -13.98 -20.51 -15.85
N MET A 153 -14.44 -20.26 -17.08
CA MET A 153 -14.45 -18.93 -17.69
C MET A 153 -15.25 -17.88 -16.90
N LYS A 154 -16.21 -18.29 -16.06
CA LYS A 154 -16.98 -17.37 -15.21
C LYS A 154 -16.19 -16.89 -13.99
N ILE A 155 -15.25 -17.69 -13.51
CA ILE A 155 -14.53 -17.43 -12.27
C ILE A 155 -13.05 -17.11 -12.46
N SER A 156 -12.41 -17.65 -13.51
CA SER A 156 -10.99 -17.49 -13.81
C SER A 156 -10.76 -16.41 -14.88
N VAL A 157 -9.57 -15.82 -14.86
CA VAL A 157 -9.13 -14.87 -15.91
C VAL A 157 -8.19 -15.53 -16.92
N ILE A 158 -7.90 -16.84 -16.80
CA ILE A 158 -6.94 -17.55 -17.66
C ILE A 158 -7.33 -17.42 -19.14
N ASP A 159 -8.63 -17.53 -19.46
CA ASP A 159 -9.10 -17.39 -20.85
C ASP A 159 -8.76 -16.03 -21.49
N LYS A 160 -8.68 -14.96 -20.68
CA LYS A 160 -8.30 -13.62 -21.14
C LYS A 160 -6.78 -13.46 -21.34
N HIS A 161 -6.01 -14.41 -20.84
CA HIS A 161 -4.55 -14.39 -20.87
C HIS A 161 -3.98 -15.54 -21.72
N MET A 162 -4.81 -16.08 -22.62
CA MET A 162 -4.35 -17.09 -23.58
C MET A 162 -3.43 -16.44 -24.62
N LEU A 163 -2.24 -17.03 -24.80
CA LEU A 163 -1.33 -16.68 -25.89
C LEU A 163 -1.71 -17.41 -27.17
N VAL A 164 -2.13 -18.68 -27.03
CA VAL A 164 -2.55 -19.54 -28.13
C VAL A 164 -3.70 -20.41 -27.65
N GLY A 165 -4.73 -20.58 -28.46
CA GLY A 165 -5.92 -21.38 -28.14
C GLY A 165 -6.89 -20.65 -27.20
N SER A 166 -7.87 -21.39 -26.68
CA SER A 166 -8.89 -20.92 -25.73
C SER A 166 -9.21 -22.03 -24.74
N LEU A 167 -9.78 -21.71 -23.58
CA LEU A 167 -10.29 -22.72 -22.64
C LEU A 167 -11.37 -23.63 -23.31
N ALA A 168 -12.13 -23.09 -24.24
CA ALA A 168 -13.14 -23.85 -25.02
C ALA A 168 -12.56 -24.97 -25.91
N ASP A 169 -11.24 -24.95 -26.17
CA ASP A 169 -10.56 -26.02 -26.94
C ASP A 169 -10.31 -27.28 -26.08
N LEU A 170 -10.53 -27.22 -24.78
CA LEU A 170 -10.58 -28.41 -23.92
C LEU A 170 -11.90 -29.17 -24.12
N LYS A 171 -11.91 -30.18 -24.97
CA LYS A 171 -13.07 -30.99 -25.23
C LYS A 171 -13.01 -32.33 -24.54
N ALA A 172 -14.17 -32.78 -24.03
CA ALA A 172 -14.28 -34.06 -23.33
C ALA A 172 -13.89 -35.24 -24.22
N GLY A 173 -12.97 -36.08 -23.79
CA GLY A 173 -12.54 -37.30 -24.49
C GLY A 173 -11.39 -37.09 -25.48
N GLU A 174 -11.00 -35.87 -25.79
CA GLU A 174 -9.88 -35.56 -26.70
C GLU A 174 -8.51 -35.55 -26.01
N PHE A 175 -8.49 -35.52 -24.67
CA PHE A 175 -7.26 -35.42 -23.86
C PHE A 175 -6.40 -34.22 -24.27
N GLY A 176 -7.04 -33.07 -24.47
CA GLY A 176 -6.35 -31.78 -24.63
C GLY A 176 -5.78 -31.28 -23.31
N VAL A 177 -4.67 -30.57 -23.40
CA VAL A 177 -4.06 -29.87 -22.24
C VAL A 177 -3.73 -28.43 -22.62
N ILE A 178 -3.98 -27.52 -21.71
CA ILE A 178 -3.54 -26.12 -21.75
C ILE A 178 -2.49 -25.93 -20.67
N MET A 179 -1.36 -25.32 -20.99
CA MET A 179 -0.23 -25.16 -20.06
C MET A 179 0.19 -23.71 -19.92
N GLY A 180 0.80 -23.40 -18.78
CA GLY A 180 1.47 -22.12 -18.58
C GLY A 180 2.64 -21.91 -19.56
N SER A 181 2.90 -20.67 -19.95
CA SER A 181 3.89 -20.32 -20.97
C SER A 181 5.29 -20.79 -20.59
N MET A 182 5.62 -20.76 -19.32
CA MET A 182 6.96 -21.18 -18.87
C MET A 182 7.17 -22.69 -18.93
N ILE A 183 6.12 -23.50 -18.67
CA ILE A 183 6.18 -24.95 -18.87
C ILE A 183 6.41 -25.26 -20.37
N ALA A 184 5.62 -24.61 -21.24
CA ALA A 184 5.74 -24.81 -22.68
C ALA A 184 7.12 -24.40 -23.22
N ARG A 185 7.68 -23.26 -22.77
CA ARG A 185 9.01 -22.79 -23.16
C ARG A 185 10.12 -23.73 -22.66
N GLN A 186 10.08 -24.14 -21.37
CA GLN A 186 11.12 -25.01 -20.79
C GLN A 186 11.18 -26.38 -21.47
N LEU A 187 10.04 -26.93 -21.87
CA LEU A 187 9.95 -28.21 -22.57
C LEU A 187 10.07 -28.08 -24.09
N GLY A 188 10.14 -26.84 -24.63
CA GLY A 188 10.20 -26.60 -26.07
C GLY A 188 8.95 -27.05 -26.84
N LEU A 189 7.77 -26.91 -26.21
CA LEU A 189 6.50 -27.38 -26.76
C LEU A 189 5.87 -26.37 -27.70
N ALA A 190 5.28 -26.89 -28.78
CA ALA A 190 4.41 -26.15 -29.68
C ALA A 190 2.96 -26.68 -29.63
N PRO A 191 1.96 -25.83 -29.91
CA PRO A 191 0.58 -26.28 -30.02
C PRO A 191 0.42 -27.44 -31.01
N GLY A 192 -0.27 -28.51 -30.59
CA GLY A 192 -0.38 -29.75 -31.31
C GLY A 192 0.59 -30.86 -30.89
N ASP A 193 1.61 -30.55 -30.13
CA ASP A 193 2.55 -31.55 -29.59
C ASP A 193 1.87 -32.48 -28.59
N LYS A 194 2.32 -33.74 -28.56
CA LYS A 194 1.86 -34.73 -27.60
C LYS A 194 2.84 -34.85 -26.46
N VAL A 195 2.36 -34.59 -25.25
CA VAL A 195 3.13 -34.68 -24.01
C VAL A 195 2.64 -35.84 -23.18
N MET A 196 3.56 -36.53 -22.53
CA MET A 196 3.22 -37.61 -21.61
C MET A 196 3.01 -37.05 -20.21
N ILE A 197 1.81 -37.22 -19.67
CA ILE A 197 1.52 -36.84 -18.28
C ILE A 197 1.46 -38.10 -17.43
N THR A 198 2.22 -38.10 -16.33
CA THR A 198 2.33 -39.18 -15.36
C THR A 198 1.72 -38.72 -14.04
N SER A 199 0.68 -39.43 -13.59
CA SER A 199 0.04 -39.15 -12.30
C SER A 199 0.95 -39.52 -11.13
N SER A 200 0.92 -38.72 -10.06
CA SER A 200 1.51 -39.07 -8.78
C SER A 200 0.77 -40.20 -8.08
N ASP A 201 -0.49 -40.49 -8.47
CA ASP A 201 -1.27 -41.57 -7.93
C ASP A 201 -0.70 -42.94 -8.35
N ILE A 202 -0.37 -43.76 -7.38
CA ILE A 202 0.26 -45.08 -7.57
C ILE A 202 -0.80 -46.13 -7.84
N ASN A 203 -0.64 -46.89 -8.94
CA ASN A 203 -1.42 -48.10 -9.19
C ASN A 203 -0.69 -49.30 -8.63
N ILE A 204 -1.26 -49.92 -7.62
CA ILE A 204 -0.78 -51.22 -7.08
C ILE A 204 -1.44 -52.34 -7.91
N THR A 205 -0.65 -53.04 -8.68
CA THR A 205 -1.11 -54.23 -9.44
C THR A 205 -0.39 -55.46 -8.95
N PRO A 206 -0.92 -56.67 -9.20
CA PRO A 206 -0.22 -57.91 -8.85
C PRO A 206 1.20 -58.03 -9.48
N ALA A 207 1.45 -57.28 -10.56
CA ALA A 207 2.74 -57.25 -11.25
C ALA A 207 3.69 -56.14 -10.75
N GLY A 208 3.28 -55.37 -9.74
CA GLY A 208 4.07 -54.26 -9.16
C GLY A 208 3.37 -52.92 -9.13
N ILE A 209 4.12 -51.92 -8.73
CA ILE A 209 3.69 -50.53 -8.62
C ILE A 209 4.02 -49.81 -9.96
N PHE A 210 3.02 -49.36 -10.65
CA PHE A 210 3.19 -48.63 -11.90
C PHE A 210 2.51 -47.25 -11.84
N PRO A 211 3.22 -46.18 -12.20
CA PRO A 211 2.60 -44.87 -12.36
C PRO A 211 1.64 -44.90 -13.57
N ARG A 212 0.61 -44.08 -13.49
CA ARG A 212 -0.39 -43.97 -14.57
C ARG A 212 0.05 -42.88 -15.55
N ASN A 213 0.26 -43.29 -16.80
CA ASN A 213 0.70 -42.42 -17.89
C ASN A 213 -0.38 -42.28 -18.94
N LYS A 214 -0.49 -41.07 -19.50
CA LYS A 214 -1.36 -40.78 -20.63
C LYS A 214 -0.74 -39.67 -21.48
N ASN A 215 -0.86 -39.82 -22.80
CA ASN A 215 -0.52 -38.77 -23.73
C ASN A 215 -1.67 -37.77 -23.85
N PHE A 216 -1.33 -36.47 -23.66
CA PHE A 216 -2.21 -35.33 -23.88
C PHE A 216 -1.70 -34.49 -25.04
N THR A 217 -2.59 -33.82 -25.77
CA THR A 217 -2.23 -32.92 -26.87
C THR A 217 -2.25 -31.49 -26.36
N LEU A 218 -1.19 -30.72 -26.54
CA LEU A 218 -1.14 -29.31 -26.19
C LEU A 218 -2.06 -28.52 -27.13
N VAL A 219 -3.20 -28.03 -26.60
CA VAL A 219 -4.20 -27.28 -27.38
C VAL A 219 -4.14 -25.78 -27.13
N GLY A 220 -3.45 -25.34 -26.05
CA GLY A 220 -3.33 -23.93 -25.73
C GLY A 220 -2.20 -23.62 -24.74
N VAL A 221 -1.78 -22.36 -24.72
CA VAL A 221 -0.77 -21.82 -23.81
C VAL A 221 -1.27 -20.50 -23.25
N PHE A 222 -1.19 -20.34 -21.94
CA PHE A 222 -1.57 -19.10 -21.26
C PHE A 222 -0.36 -18.44 -20.59
N GLU A 223 -0.42 -17.11 -20.39
CA GLU A 223 0.58 -16.33 -19.66
C GLU A 223 -0.12 -15.26 -18.82
N VAL A 224 -0.15 -15.48 -17.52
CA VAL A 224 -0.76 -14.57 -16.54
C VAL A 224 0.28 -13.68 -15.89
N GLY A 225 1.54 -14.12 -15.90
CA GLY A 225 2.65 -13.46 -15.24
C GLY A 225 2.73 -13.84 -13.75
N GLY A 226 3.11 -15.08 -13.46
CA GLY A 226 3.28 -15.53 -12.09
C GLY A 226 3.64 -17.01 -11.96
N GLN A 227 3.63 -17.51 -10.73
CA GLN A 227 4.00 -18.90 -10.43
C GLN A 227 3.14 -19.94 -11.17
N VAL A 228 1.89 -19.59 -11.50
CA VAL A 228 0.97 -20.47 -12.23
C VAL A 228 1.47 -20.79 -13.65
N ASP A 229 2.24 -19.89 -14.29
CA ASP A 229 2.81 -20.11 -15.61
C ASP A 229 3.91 -21.19 -15.60
N PHE A 230 4.51 -21.46 -14.43
CA PHE A 230 5.57 -22.45 -14.25
C PHE A 230 5.08 -23.84 -13.87
N ASN A 231 3.86 -23.96 -13.32
CA ASN A 231 3.45 -25.21 -12.69
C ASN A 231 2.00 -25.64 -12.97
N LEU A 232 1.16 -24.80 -13.60
CA LEU A 232 -0.25 -25.14 -13.82
C LEU A 232 -0.51 -25.64 -15.22
N ALA A 233 -1.21 -26.78 -15.31
CA ALA A 233 -1.78 -27.32 -16.54
C ALA A 233 -3.27 -27.60 -16.34
N LEU A 234 -4.08 -27.26 -17.35
CA LEU A 234 -5.53 -27.45 -17.35
C LEU A 234 -5.92 -28.53 -18.34
N ILE A 235 -6.83 -29.43 -17.93
CA ILE A 235 -7.44 -30.45 -18.77
C ILE A 235 -8.96 -30.43 -18.58
N HIS A 236 -9.69 -31.06 -19.48
CA HIS A 236 -11.14 -31.18 -19.32
C HIS A 236 -11.50 -32.06 -18.12
N LEU A 237 -12.49 -31.66 -17.30
CA LEU A 237 -12.91 -32.36 -16.08
C LEU A 237 -13.21 -33.85 -16.32
N ASN A 238 -13.91 -34.19 -17.41
CA ASN A 238 -14.23 -35.59 -17.75
C ASN A 238 -12.97 -36.42 -18.05
N ASP A 239 -11.93 -35.80 -18.62
CA ASP A 239 -10.68 -36.48 -18.92
C ASP A 239 -9.85 -36.64 -17.64
N ALA A 240 -9.89 -35.64 -16.72
CA ALA A 240 -9.33 -35.74 -15.39
C ALA A 240 -10.00 -36.89 -14.58
N GLN A 241 -11.34 -36.99 -14.61
CA GLN A 241 -12.08 -38.09 -13.97
C GLN A 241 -11.61 -39.46 -14.44
N LYS A 242 -11.45 -39.62 -15.78
CA LYS A 242 -10.95 -40.87 -16.37
C LYS A 242 -9.49 -41.14 -16.03
N PHE A 243 -8.66 -40.11 -16.11
CA PHE A 243 -7.22 -40.23 -15.86
C PHE A 243 -6.91 -40.53 -14.40
N PHE A 244 -7.55 -39.83 -13.46
CA PHE A 244 -7.35 -40.02 -12.01
C PHE A 244 -8.32 -41.05 -11.40
N ARG A 245 -9.32 -41.57 -12.14
CA ARG A 245 -10.36 -42.49 -11.67
C ARG A 245 -11.17 -41.94 -10.51
N VAL A 246 -11.53 -40.68 -10.57
CA VAL A 246 -12.38 -40.02 -9.59
C VAL A 246 -13.83 -40.01 -10.10
N PRO A 247 -14.82 -40.44 -9.30
CA PRO A 247 -16.21 -40.59 -9.79
C PRO A 247 -16.99 -39.26 -9.89
N GLY A 248 -16.40 -38.15 -9.60
CA GLY A 248 -17.02 -36.82 -9.60
C GLY A 248 -15.98 -35.71 -9.64
N ALA A 249 -16.32 -34.53 -9.16
CA ALA A 249 -15.36 -33.48 -8.86
C ALA A 249 -14.68 -33.72 -7.51
N GLN A 250 -13.48 -33.24 -7.31
CA GLN A 250 -12.85 -33.19 -6.00
C GLN A 250 -13.56 -32.20 -5.09
N GLY A 251 -13.92 -31.07 -5.67
CA GLY A 251 -14.60 -29.98 -4.98
C GLY A 251 -15.06 -28.89 -5.93
N LEU A 252 -15.39 -27.75 -5.32
CA LEU A 252 -15.77 -26.52 -6.02
C LEU A 252 -14.75 -25.42 -5.73
N HIS A 253 -14.29 -24.77 -6.76
CA HIS A 253 -13.69 -23.43 -6.69
C HIS A 253 -14.78 -22.42 -6.43
N VAL A 254 -14.53 -21.48 -5.54
CA VAL A 254 -15.47 -20.41 -5.19
C VAL A 254 -14.82 -19.06 -5.46
N LYS A 255 -15.50 -18.20 -6.19
CA LYS A 255 -15.11 -16.80 -6.39
C LYS A 255 -16.02 -15.90 -5.60
N THR A 256 -15.45 -15.07 -4.73
CA THR A 256 -16.15 -14.06 -3.95
C THR A 256 -15.98 -12.68 -4.57
N THR A 257 -16.82 -11.71 -4.18
CA THR A 257 -16.73 -10.32 -4.62
C THR A 257 -15.42 -9.66 -4.23
N ASP A 258 -14.82 -10.08 -3.09
CA ASP A 258 -13.56 -9.56 -2.60
C ASP A 258 -12.72 -10.71 -2.00
N LEU A 259 -11.50 -10.84 -2.47
CA LEU A 259 -10.55 -11.85 -2.04
C LEU A 259 -10.20 -11.77 -0.55
N TYR A 260 -10.07 -10.57 0.01
CA TYR A 260 -9.72 -10.39 1.43
C TYR A 260 -10.86 -10.76 2.38
N ASN A 261 -12.10 -10.69 1.91
CA ASN A 261 -13.26 -11.14 2.66
C ASN A 261 -13.57 -12.63 2.43
N ALA A 262 -12.82 -13.31 1.56
CA ALA A 262 -13.03 -14.71 1.23
C ALA A 262 -12.99 -15.61 2.48
N ALA A 263 -12.04 -15.40 3.40
CA ALA A 263 -11.93 -16.16 4.63
C ALA A 263 -13.21 -16.10 5.50
N ALA A 264 -13.85 -14.92 5.57
CA ALA A 264 -15.11 -14.76 6.31
C ALA A 264 -16.27 -15.51 5.61
N VAL A 265 -16.36 -15.36 4.27
CA VAL A 265 -17.39 -16.05 3.46
C VAL A 265 -17.22 -17.56 3.53
N MET A 266 -15.99 -18.08 3.39
CA MET A 266 -15.72 -19.51 3.46
C MET A 266 -15.99 -20.07 4.85
N LYS A 267 -15.75 -19.32 5.92
CA LYS A 267 -16.14 -19.71 7.28
C LYS A 267 -17.65 -19.79 7.45
N GLU A 268 -18.41 -18.83 6.90
CA GLU A 268 -19.89 -18.85 6.91
C GLU A 268 -20.42 -20.10 6.16
N LEU A 269 -19.89 -20.36 4.95
CA LEU A 269 -20.22 -21.55 4.18
C LEU A 269 -19.83 -22.84 4.90
N GLY A 270 -18.67 -22.88 5.56
CA GLY A 270 -18.24 -24.04 6.36
C GLY A 270 -19.20 -24.37 7.51
N THR A 271 -19.79 -23.36 8.15
CA THR A 271 -20.82 -23.59 9.17
C THR A 271 -22.13 -24.12 8.59
N GLN A 272 -22.44 -23.75 7.34
CA GLN A 272 -23.65 -24.19 6.64
C GLN A 272 -23.54 -25.64 6.15
N PHE A 273 -22.39 -26.03 5.58
CA PHE A 273 -22.18 -27.36 5.01
C PHE A 273 -21.75 -28.43 6.04
N GLY A 274 -21.30 -28.01 7.22
CA GLY A 274 -20.88 -28.94 8.29
C GLY A 274 -19.57 -29.67 8.02
N ASN A 275 -19.30 -30.70 8.82
CA ASN A 275 -18.01 -31.41 8.82
C ASN A 275 -17.79 -32.37 7.63
N ASP A 276 -18.81 -32.65 6.85
CA ASP A 276 -18.70 -33.51 5.67
C ASP A 276 -17.95 -32.86 4.49
N TYR A 277 -17.76 -31.55 4.57
CA TYR A 277 -17.07 -30.75 3.59
C TYR A 277 -15.83 -30.08 4.20
N LYS A 278 -14.72 -30.14 3.47
CA LYS A 278 -13.50 -29.43 3.81
C LYS A 278 -13.52 -28.05 3.13
N VAL A 279 -13.98 -27.04 3.85
CA VAL A 279 -14.05 -25.67 3.35
C VAL A 279 -12.77 -24.93 3.72
N LYS A 280 -12.06 -24.43 2.71
CA LYS A 280 -10.79 -23.70 2.84
C LYS A 280 -10.87 -22.40 2.07
N ASP A 281 -10.18 -21.39 2.54
CA ASP A 281 -9.94 -20.17 1.79
C ASP A 281 -8.54 -20.17 1.15
N TRP A 282 -8.29 -19.23 0.24
CA TRP A 282 -7.03 -19.11 -0.48
C TRP A 282 -5.81 -18.91 0.45
N SER A 283 -5.99 -18.31 1.63
CA SER A 283 -4.90 -18.09 2.57
C SER A 283 -4.37 -19.39 3.18
N GLN A 284 -5.19 -20.42 3.24
CA GLN A 284 -4.81 -21.76 3.75
C GLN A 284 -4.17 -22.60 2.65
N THR A 285 -4.62 -22.46 1.41
CA THR A 285 -4.07 -23.19 0.27
C THR A 285 -2.81 -22.53 -0.28
N GLN A 286 -2.73 -21.22 -0.24
CA GLN A 286 -1.57 -20.41 -0.68
C GLN A 286 -0.87 -19.74 0.52
N GLY A 287 -0.57 -20.52 1.55
CA GLY A 287 -0.06 -20.02 2.84
C GLY A 287 1.24 -19.23 2.73
N SER A 288 2.16 -19.59 1.82
CA SER A 288 3.41 -18.86 1.56
C SER A 288 3.13 -17.47 0.96
N LEU A 289 2.22 -17.38 0.01
CA LEU A 289 1.80 -16.11 -0.60
C LEU A 289 1.10 -15.21 0.43
N PHE A 290 0.18 -15.78 1.22
CA PHE A 290 -0.50 -15.05 2.28
C PHE A 290 0.47 -14.50 3.34
N GLN A 291 1.46 -15.31 3.76
CA GLN A 291 2.50 -14.87 4.70
C GLN A 291 3.36 -13.75 4.09
N SER A 292 3.69 -13.82 2.80
CA SER A 292 4.44 -12.78 2.10
C SER A 292 3.69 -11.44 2.10
N VAL A 293 2.41 -11.46 1.73
CA VAL A 293 1.55 -10.26 1.76
C VAL A 293 1.39 -9.70 3.18
N LYS A 294 1.25 -10.57 4.19
CA LYS A 294 1.18 -10.15 5.59
C LYS A 294 2.50 -9.53 6.07
N MET A 295 3.63 -10.15 5.72
CA MET A 295 4.96 -9.65 6.06
C MET A 295 5.21 -8.29 5.40
N GLU A 296 4.86 -8.12 4.13
CA GLU A 296 4.94 -6.86 3.40
C GLU A 296 4.19 -5.74 4.14
N LYS A 297 2.94 -5.97 4.56
CA LYS A 297 2.16 -4.98 5.33
C LYS A 297 2.82 -4.61 6.66
N ILE A 298 3.41 -5.58 7.36
CA ILE A 298 4.12 -5.33 8.63
C ILE A 298 5.38 -4.50 8.37
N VAL A 299 6.18 -4.86 7.37
CA VAL A 299 7.42 -4.13 7.02
C VAL A 299 7.10 -2.71 6.60
N THR A 300 6.13 -2.54 5.69
CA THR A 300 5.69 -1.22 5.23
C THR A 300 5.16 -0.37 6.38
N GLY A 301 4.30 -0.92 7.24
CA GLY A 301 3.81 -0.22 8.42
C GLY A 301 4.95 0.19 9.37
N THR A 302 5.96 -0.65 9.54
CA THR A 302 7.14 -0.35 10.36
C THR A 302 7.97 0.78 9.75
N LEU A 303 8.25 0.73 8.45
CA LEU A 303 8.97 1.78 7.72
C LEU A 303 8.23 3.12 7.81
N LEU A 304 6.91 3.11 7.63
CA LEU A 304 6.08 4.32 7.77
C LEU A 304 6.17 4.91 9.18
N ASN A 305 6.11 4.08 10.24
CA ASN A 305 6.28 4.54 11.62
C ASN A 305 7.67 5.16 11.87
N ILE A 306 8.72 4.58 11.31
CA ILE A 306 10.09 5.14 11.40
C ILE A 306 10.16 6.51 10.71
N LEU A 307 9.59 6.65 9.50
CA LEU A 307 9.57 7.92 8.78
C LEU A 307 8.80 9.00 9.54
N ILE A 308 7.66 8.64 10.12
CA ILE A 308 6.88 9.54 10.99
C ILE A 308 7.72 9.98 12.20
N PHE A 309 8.41 9.06 12.87
CA PHE A 309 9.26 9.37 14.01
C PHE A 309 10.39 10.34 13.63
N ILE A 310 11.05 10.12 12.49
CA ILE A 310 12.09 11.01 11.97
C ILE A 310 11.54 12.42 11.71
N ALA A 311 10.35 12.52 11.11
CA ALA A 311 9.72 13.81 10.84
C ALA A 311 9.38 14.57 12.13
N VAL A 312 8.79 13.89 13.13
CA VAL A 312 8.50 14.48 14.45
C VAL A 312 9.78 14.92 15.15
N PHE A 313 10.81 14.08 15.17
CA PHE A 313 12.10 14.40 15.79
C PHE A 313 12.76 15.63 15.14
N ASN A 314 12.70 15.74 13.81
CA ASN A 314 13.22 16.90 13.08
C ASN A 314 12.51 18.19 13.50
N ILE A 315 11.18 18.19 13.63
CA ILE A 315 10.40 19.37 14.06
C ILE A 315 10.77 19.76 15.49
N VAL A 316 10.78 18.79 16.42
CA VAL A 316 11.12 19.05 17.84
C VAL A 316 12.53 19.63 17.97
N SER A 317 13.52 19.00 17.34
CA SER A 317 14.93 19.43 17.41
C SER A 317 15.12 20.83 16.86
N SER A 318 14.52 21.11 15.71
CA SER A 318 14.60 22.43 15.06
C SER A 318 13.95 23.53 15.89
N LEU A 319 12.77 23.26 16.48
CA LEU A 319 12.08 24.22 17.35
C LEU A 319 12.83 24.45 18.67
N VAL A 320 13.45 23.41 19.26
CA VAL A 320 14.27 23.55 20.46
C VAL A 320 15.46 24.46 20.19
N LEU A 321 16.17 24.26 19.09
CA LEU A 321 17.28 25.12 18.67
C LEU A 321 16.81 26.57 18.44
N MET A 322 15.67 26.74 17.78
CA MET A 322 15.10 28.05 17.52
C MET A 322 14.70 28.79 18.82
N VAL A 323 14.12 28.08 19.80
CA VAL A 323 13.79 28.63 21.12
C VAL A 323 15.06 29.04 21.87
N ALA A 324 16.11 28.21 21.79
CA ALA A 324 17.41 28.53 22.44
C ALA A 324 18.04 29.83 21.90
N ASP A 325 18.00 30.00 20.55
CA ASP A 325 18.49 31.21 19.89
C ASP A 325 17.66 32.47 20.20
N LYS A 326 16.36 32.27 20.43
CA LYS A 326 15.43 33.38 20.73
C LYS A 326 15.27 33.70 22.23
N ARG A 327 16.15 33.19 23.07
CA ARG A 327 16.05 33.41 24.54
C ARG A 327 16.01 34.90 24.92
N SER A 328 16.87 35.72 24.31
CA SER A 328 16.92 37.17 24.55
C SER A 328 15.64 37.87 24.07
N ASP A 329 15.19 37.58 22.84
CA ASP A 329 13.94 38.13 22.33
C ASP A 329 12.74 37.78 23.24
N ILE A 330 12.69 36.53 23.74
CA ILE A 330 11.66 36.06 24.69
C ILE A 330 11.74 36.85 26.02
N ALA A 331 12.94 37.07 26.54
CA ALA A 331 13.12 37.82 27.78
C ALA A 331 12.62 39.26 27.62
N VAL A 332 12.97 39.93 26.53
CA VAL A 332 12.47 41.28 26.20
C VAL A 332 10.95 41.31 26.08
N LEU A 333 10.34 40.34 25.35
CA LEU A 333 8.88 40.27 25.25
C LEU A 333 8.20 40.08 26.60
N ARG A 334 8.79 39.29 27.50
CA ARG A 334 8.27 39.08 28.86
C ARG A 334 8.43 40.30 29.74
N THR A 335 9.52 41.08 29.62
CA THR A 335 9.68 42.36 30.34
C THR A 335 8.69 43.43 29.83
N LEU A 336 8.29 43.35 28.57
CA LEU A 336 7.24 44.18 27.99
C LEU A 336 5.81 43.75 28.39
N GLY A 337 5.67 42.71 29.22
CA GLY A 337 4.39 42.32 29.82
C GLY A 337 3.71 41.12 29.16
N LEU A 338 4.34 40.40 28.22
CA LEU A 338 3.76 39.16 27.68
C LEU A 338 3.74 38.08 28.75
N THR A 339 2.61 37.40 28.84
CA THR A 339 2.43 36.23 29.72
C THR A 339 3.13 34.99 29.16
N ALA A 340 3.46 34.04 30.02
CA ALA A 340 4.04 32.75 29.61
C ALA A 340 3.16 32.01 28.58
N LYS A 341 1.81 32.10 28.73
CA LYS A 341 0.86 31.49 27.75
C LYS A 341 0.92 32.17 26.39
N GLN A 342 1.13 33.48 26.33
CA GLN A 342 1.27 34.22 25.08
C GLN A 342 2.58 33.86 24.36
N VAL A 343 3.68 33.73 25.11
CA VAL A 343 4.97 33.25 24.57
C VAL A 343 4.83 31.84 24.02
N MET A 344 4.22 30.92 24.77
CA MET A 344 3.92 29.57 24.29
C MET A 344 3.11 29.62 22.97
N GLY A 345 2.09 30.48 22.90
CA GLY A 345 1.26 30.67 21.70
C GLY A 345 2.06 31.14 20.48
N ILE A 346 3.08 32.00 20.65
CA ILE A 346 3.95 32.45 19.55
C ILE A 346 4.67 31.26 18.88
N PHE A 347 5.25 30.38 19.70
CA PHE A 347 6.01 29.24 19.19
C PHE A 347 5.11 28.13 18.64
N ILE A 348 3.90 27.94 19.21
CA ILE A 348 2.90 27.02 18.62
C ILE A 348 2.51 27.51 17.23
N VAL A 349 2.17 28.79 17.08
CA VAL A 349 1.82 29.36 15.78
C VAL A 349 2.97 29.22 14.78
N GLN A 350 4.19 29.53 15.20
CA GLN A 350 5.39 29.45 14.36
C GLN A 350 5.65 28.00 13.89
N GLY A 351 5.68 27.04 14.82
CA GLY A 351 5.92 25.64 14.50
C GLY A 351 4.81 25.04 13.62
N SER A 352 3.54 25.35 13.95
CA SER A 352 2.40 24.92 13.12
C SER A 352 2.44 25.52 11.72
N ALA A 353 2.88 26.77 11.56
CA ALA A 353 3.03 27.39 10.24
C ALA A 353 4.12 26.70 9.40
N VAL A 354 5.28 26.35 10.02
CA VAL A 354 6.34 25.59 9.34
C VAL A 354 5.84 24.20 8.97
N GLY A 355 5.14 23.52 9.89
CA GLY A 355 4.53 22.22 9.63
C GLY A 355 3.51 22.27 8.51
N PHE A 356 2.63 23.27 8.48
CA PHE A 356 1.62 23.43 7.42
C PHE A 356 2.28 23.64 6.05
N VAL A 357 3.23 24.58 5.96
CA VAL A 357 3.93 24.88 4.69
C VAL A 357 4.78 23.68 4.25
N GLY A 358 5.50 23.03 5.18
CA GLY A 358 6.29 21.83 4.89
C GLY A 358 5.43 20.67 4.40
N THR A 359 4.30 20.40 5.06
CA THR A 359 3.34 19.38 4.63
C THR A 359 2.80 19.68 3.24
N PHE A 360 2.39 20.93 2.97
CA PHE A 360 1.84 21.31 1.67
C PHE A 360 2.86 21.15 0.52
N ILE A 361 4.10 21.59 0.75
CA ILE A 361 5.20 21.38 -0.20
C ILE A 361 5.47 19.90 -0.39
N GLY A 362 5.52 19.13 0.71
CA GLY A 362 5.75 17.69 0.68
C GLY A 362 4.67 16.93 -0.11
N VAL A 363 3.40 17.30 0.08
CA VAL A 363 2.27 16.72 -0.67
C VAL A 363 2.41 16.98 -2.16
N ILE A 364 2.65 18.24 -2.56
CA ILE A 364 2.82 18.59 -3.97
C ILE A 364 4.03 17.86 -4.57
N ALA A 365 5.17 17.90 -3.89
CA ALA A 365 6.39 17.23 -4.34
C ALA A 365 6.20 15.71 -4.42
N GLY A 366 5.52 15.09 -3.45
CA GLY A 366 5.20 13.66 -3.43
C GLY A 366 4.30 13.24 -4.60
N CYS A 367 3.25 14.01 -4.88
CA CYS A 367 2.38 13.74 -6.02
C CYS A 367 3.14 13.88 -7.36
N ILE A 368 3.95 14.92 -7.52
CA ILE A 368 4.76 15.12 -8.73
C ILE A 368 5.77 13.99 -8.89
N LEU A 369 6.48 13.62 -7.82
CA LEU A 369 7.48 12.56 -7.86
C LEU A 369 6.84 11.20 -8.17
N THR A 370 5.69 10.88 -7.57
CA THR A 370 4.95 9.66 -7.89
C THR A 370 4.56 9.60 -9.37
N TRP A 371 4.11 10.71 -9.94
CA TRP A 371 3.78 10.77 -11.38
C TRP A 371 5.01 10.66 -12.29
N LEU A 372 6.15 11.20 -11.86
CA LEU A 372 7.41 11.15 -12.60
C LEU A 372 8.20 9.85 -12.37
N LEU A 373 7.76 8.96 -11.49
CA LEU A 373 8.53 7.79 -11.06
C LEU A 373 8.91 6.88 -12.24
N ASN A 374 7.94 6.51 -13.09
CA ASN A 374 8.19 5.69 -14.27
C ASN A 374 9.07 6.39 -15.32
N PRO A 375 8.84 7.65 -15.71
CA PRO A 375 9.78 8.41 -16.53
C PRO A 375 11.20 8.46 -15.99
N ILE A 376 11.37 8.63 -14.67
CA ILE A 376 12.68 8.66 -14.01
C ILE A 376 13.35 7.29 -14.08
N MET A 377 12.61 6.20 -13.78
CA MET A 377 13.15 4.84 -13.89
C MET A 377 13.60 4.51 -15.31
N ASN A 378 12.79 4.80 -16.30
CA ASN A 378 13.13 4.61 -17.71
C ASN A 378 14.37 5.43 -18.14
N LEU A 379 14.53 6.63 -17.59
CA LEU A 379 15.72 7.45 -17.83
C LEU A 379 16.97 6.84 -17.19
N LEU A 380 16.86 6.36 -15.95
CA LEU A 380 17.95 5.70 -15.23
C LEU A 380 18.37 4.40 -15.93
N GLU A 381 17.42 3.57 -16.40
CA GLU A 381 17.71 2.36 -17.17
C GLU A 381 18.50 2.67 -18.46
N ARG A 382 18.12 3.74 -19.16
CA ARG A 382 18.83 4.19 -20.37
C ARG A 382 20.25 4.70 -20.06
N LEU A 383 20.43 5.38 -18.91
CA LEU A 383 21.73 5.93 -18.52
C LEU A 383 22.71 4.87 -18.02
N PHE A 384 22.22 3.90 -17.26
CA PHE A 384 23.04 2.86 -16.65
C PHE A 384 23.16 1.59 -17.52
N GLY A 385 22.35 1.45 -18.56
CA GLY A 385 22.41 0.35 -19.52
C GLY A 385 21.98 -1.01 -18.97
N PHE A 386 21.26 -1.05 -17.84
CA PHE A 386 20.66 -2.28 -17.30
C PHE A 386 19.21 -2.03 -16.87
N HIS A 387 18.39 -3.08 -16.92
CA HIS A 387 17.01 -3.02 -16.49
C HIS A 387 16.93 -3.32 -14.99
N PHE A 388 16.35 -2.41 -14.20
CA PHE A 388 16.10 -2.62 -12.76
C PHE A 388 15.03 -3.67 -12.53
N PHE A 389 14.04 -3.70 -13.41
CA PHE A 389 12.97 -4.70 -13.41
C PHE A 389 13.04 -5.45 -14.75
N ASP A 390 13.73 -6.60 -14.73
CA ASP A 390 13.72 -7.49 -15.88
C ASP A 390 12.32 -8.10 -16.03
N PRO A 391 11.62 -7.85 -17.15
CA PRO A 391 10.29 -8.39 -17.37
C PRO A 391 10.25 -9.93 -17.32
N GLU A 392 11.34 -10.61 -17.64
CA GLU A 392 11.44 -12.06 -17.60
C GLU A 392 11.56 -12.60 -16.16
N THR A 393 12.14 -11.81 -15.25
CA THR A 393 12.34 -12.23 -13.85
C THR A 393 11.24 -11.74 -12.91
N PHE A 394 10.79 -10.50 -13.11
CA PHE A 394 9.84 -9.86 -12.18
C PHE A 394 8.43 -9.74 -12.73
N TYR A 395 8.20 -10.04 -14.02
CA TYR A 395 6.89 -9.91 -14.71
C TYR A 395 6.23 -8.52 -14.61
N ILE A 396 7.01 -7.49 -14.25
CA ILE A 396 6.55 -6.12 -14.05
C ILE A 396 7.33 -5.21 -15.00
N THR A 397 6.63 -4.52 -15.90
CA THR A 397 7.22 -3.57 -16.85
C THR A 397 7.31 -2.17 -16.23
N GLY A 398 8.15 -2.00 -15.19
CA GLY A 398 8.33 -0.75 -14.48
C GLY A 398 7.85 -0.78 -13.03
N LEU A 399 8.05 0.30 -12.28
CA LEU A 399 7.65 0.39 -10.88
C LEU A 399 6.17 0.80 -10.78
N PRO A 400 5.24 -0.13 -10.44
CA PRO A 400 3.84 0.22 -10.36
C PRO A 400 3.64 1.23 -9.22
N SER A 401 3.04 2.37 -9.52
CA SER A 401 2.70 3.38 -8.52
C SER A 401 1.23 3.76 -8.67
N TYR A 402 0.49 3.69 -7.57
CA TYR A 402 -0.93 4.03 -7.55
C TYR A 402 -1.25 4.96 -6.38
N LEU A 403 -1.54 6.22 -6.69
CA LEU A 403 -1.87 7.23 -5.70
C LEU A 403 -3.34 7.11 -5.29
N MET A 404 -3.59 6.69 -4.04
CA MET A 404 -4.93 6.68 -3.46
C MET A 404 -5.21 8.02 -2.77
N TRP A 405 -6.35 8.62 -3.08
CA TRP A 405 -6.73 9.90 -2.50
C TRP A 405 -6.92 9.81 -0.97
N GLN A 406 -7.36 8.66 -0.48
CA GLN A 406 -7.54 8.36 0.95
C GLN A 406 -6.22 8.43 1.71
N ASP A 407 -5.14 7.90 1.14
CA ASP A 407 -3.81 7.94 1.74
C ASP A 407 -3.27 9.36 1.79
N LEU A 408 -3.51 10.13 0.73
CA LEU A 408 -3.10 11.53 0.65
C LEU A 408 -3.74 12.37 1.76
N VAL A 409 -5.03 12.18 2.01
CA VAL A 409 -5.75 12.83 3.11
C VAL A 409 -5.24 12.35 4.45
N THR A 410 -5.06 11.04 4.63
CA THR A 410 -4.59 10.44 5.89
C THR A 410 -3.20 10.93 6.24
N ILE A 411 -2.25 10.91 5.28
CA ILE A 411 -0.89 11.41 5.48
C ILE A 411 -0.91 12.91 5.83
N THR A 412 -1.68 13.70 5.07
CA THR A 412 -1.76 15.15 5.29
C THR A 412 -2.30 15.47 6.68
N LEU A 413 -3.39 14.86 7.09
CA LEU A 413 -3.98 15.07 8.42
C LEU A 413 -3.04 14.60 9.52
N THR A 414 -2.45 13.41 9.38
CA THR A 414 -1.51 12.86 10.35
C THR A 414 -0.28 13.76 10.49
N ALA A 415 0.29 14.22 9.38
CA ALA A 415 1.43 15.13 9.37
C ALA A 415 1.12 16.47 10.06
N LEU A 416 -0.06 17.04 9.82
CA LEU A 416 -0.50 18.29 10.47
C LEU A 416 -0.72 18.10 11.98
N ILE A 417 -1.38 17.02 12.39
CA ILE A 417 -1.62 16.70 13.80
C ILE A 417 -0.29 16.48 14.52
N LEU A 418 0.60 15.66 13.96
CA LEU A 418 1.91 15.37 14.56
C LEU A 418 2.80 16.60 14.61
N SER A 419 2.80 17.43 13.56
CA SER A 419 3.50 18.71 13.55
C SER A 419 3.01 19.61 14.68
N PHE A 420 1.70 19.74 14.86
CA PHE A 420 1.12 20.51 15.97
C PHE A 420 1.55 19.94 17.34
N LEU A 421 1.42 18.63 17.57
CA LEU A 421 1.82 17.98 18.81
C LEU A 421 3.31 18.15 19.11
N ALA A 422 4.15 18.00 18.08
CA ALA A 422 5.61 18.17 18.19
C ALA A 422 6.00 19.58 18.63
N THR A 423 5.18 20.60 18.30
CA THR A 423 5.46 21.99 18.70
C THR A 423 5.18 22.27 20.17
N LEU A 424 4.35 21.47 20.85
CA LEU A 424 3.93 21.73 22.23
C LEU A 424 5.08 21.70 23.22
N TYR A 425 5.99 20.71 23.10
CA TYR A 425 7.11 20.58 24.02
C TYR A 425 8.11 21.76 23.92
N PRO A 426 8.62 22.16 22.75
CA PRO A 426 9.49 23.33 22.62
C PRO A 426 8.82 24.64 23.05
N ALA A 427 7.53 24.82 22.70
CA ALA A 427 6.75 25.99 23.06
C ALA A 427 6.55 26.10 24.58
N TYR A 428 6.29 24.95 25.25
CA TYR A 428 6.24 24.91 26.72
C TYR A 428 7.59 25.27 27.36
N ARG A 429 8.70 24.76 26.82
CA ARG A 429 10.03 25.10 27.27
C ARG A 429 10.35 26.61 27.10
N ALA A 430 9.94 27.20 25.98
CA ALA A 430 10.05 28.64 25.74
C ALA A 430 9.30 29.48 26.77
N SER A 431 8.13 29.03 27.21
CA SER A 431 7.29 29.74 28.19
C SER A 431 7.91 29.80 29.61
N LYS A 432 8.85 28.90 29.93
CA LYS A 432 9.52 28.83 31.23
C LYS A 432 10.81 29.66 31.31
N ILE A 433 11.23 30.32 30.25
CA ILE A 433 12.42 31.15 30.24
C ILE A 433 12.22 32.35 31.18
N GLU A 434 13.10 32.48 32.17
CA GLU A 434 13.08 33.61 33.12
C GLU A 434 13.82 34.81 32.55
N PRO A 435 13.19 36.03 32.51
CA PRO A 435 13.81 37.23 31.93
C PRO A 435 15.14 37.63 32.61
N ALA A 436 15.21 37.47 33.93
CA ALA A 436 16.38 37.85 34.72
C ALA A 436 17.61 36.99 34.37
N GLU A 437 17.45 35.69 34.16
CA GLU A 437 18.53 34.80 33.76
C GLU A 437 18.99 35.05 32.33
N ALA A 438 18.03 35.23 31.43
CA ALA A 438 18.31 35.34 29.98
C ALA A 438 19.09 36.66 29.66
N LEU A 439 18.82 37.74 30.39
CA LEU A 439 19.49 39.04 30.19
C LEU A 439 20.82 39.19 30.97
N ARG A 440 21.11 38.28 31.92
CA ARG A 440 22.36 38.32 32.72
C ARG A 440 23.56 37.73 31.96
N TYR A 441 23.32 36.88 30.98
CA TYR A 441 24.38 36.17 30.26
C TYR A 441 24.63 36.74 28.83
N GLU A 442 24.10 37.94 28.52
CA GLU A 442 24.55 38.79 27.43
C GLU A 442 25.55 39.83 27.96
#